data_6d9c3675c8b26d8a293dddfe72a1d5cc
#
_entry.id   6d9c3675c8b26d8a293dddfe72a1d5cc
#
_cell.length_a   1.000
_cell.length_b   1.000
_cell.length_c   1.000
_cell.angle_alpha   90.00
_cell.angle_beta   90.00
_cell.angle_gamma   90.00
#
_symmetry.space_group_name_H-M   'P 1'
#
loop_
_entity.id
_entity.type
_entity.pdbx_description
1 polymer ?
#
loop_
_entity_poly.entity_id
_entity_poly.type
_entity_poly.pdbx_seq_one_letter_code
_entity_poly.pdbx_strand_id
1 'polypeptide(L)'
;MKLYTEVRNNKGKVNFRLLFNEDKKIIQTIWLGYQQMDDIKRGVAKIINFLNENPDHYYGHINDVSGLKKLWSAKKDKFGGVFVPNIRALGITYQAEIKSDEQLLESPDNHYPLINIGDIGYNIFKTVDDAMLWLIGQNQLHLV
;
A
#
# COMPACT_ATOMS: atom_id res chain seq x y z
N MET A 1 -8.52 10.58 7.51
CA MET A 1 -8.81 9.45 6.59
C MET A 1 -10.16 8.85 6.90
N LYS A 2 -10.92 8.54 5.87
CA LYS A 2 -12.19 7.83 6.01
C LYS A 2 -11.99 6.35 5.71
N LEU A 3 -12.69 5.49 6.45
CA LEU A 3 -12.65 4.06 6.20
C LEU A 3 -13.54 3.71 5.00
N TYR A 4 -12.97 3.04 4.01
CA TYR A 4 -13.73 2.48 2.89
C TYR A 4 -14.21 1.07 3.22
N THR A 5 -13.30 0.21 3.63
CA THR A 5 -13.63 -1.18 3.98
C THR A 5 -12.58 -1.78 4.90
N GLU A 6 -12.97 -2.85 5.59
CA GLU A 6 -12.04 -3.71 6.30
C GLU A 6 -12.38 -5.16 6.00
N VAL A 7 -11.37 -6.03 6.08
CA VAL A 7 -11.50 -7.45 5.84
C VAL A 7 -11.12 -8.20 7.11
N ARG A 8 -11.86 -9.25 7.42
CA ARG A 8 -11.58 -10.10 8.59
C ARG A 8 -11.11 -11.46 8.12
N ASN A 9 -10.19 -12.06 8.89
CA ASN A 9 -9.77 -13.43 8.66
C ASN A 9 -10.83 -14.43 9.15
N ASN A 10 -10.57 -15.72 9.00
CA ASN A 10 -11.48 -16.77 9.39
C ASN A 10 -11.70 -16.86 10.91
N LYS A 11 -10.89 -16.18 11.72
CA LYS A 11 -11.05 -16.05 13.17
C LYS A 11 -11.80 -14.81 13.60
N GLY A 12 -12.32 -14.04 12.62
CA GLY A 12 -13.07 -12.83 12.89
C GLY A 12 -12.22 -11.59 13.22
N LYS A 13 -10.91 -11.66 13.08
CA LYS A 13 -10.01 -10.53 13.34
C LYS A 13 -9.80 -9.72 12.08
N VAL A 14 -9.81 -8.40 12.22
CA VAL A 14 -9.47 -7.49 11.12
C VAL A 14 -8.01 -7.71 10.73
N ASN A 15 -7.76 -8.04 9.48
CA ASN A 15 -6.41 -8.22 8.95
C ASN A 15 -6.06 -7.26 7.81
N PHE A 16 -7.01 -6.43 7.39
CA PHE A 16 -6.82 -5.44 6.35
C PHE A 16 -7.81 -4.29 6.51
N ARG A 17 -7.33 -3.07 6.29
CA ARG A 17 -8.18 -1.87 6.20
C ARG A 17 -7.74 -1.03 5.01
N LEU A 18 -8.73 -0.45 4.33
CA LEU A 18 -8.49 0.55 3.30
C LEU A 18 -9.19 1.84 3.70
N LEU A 19 -8.40 2.91 3.81
CA LEU A 19 -8.85 4.25 4.11
C LEU A 19 -8.52 5.18 2.94
N PHE A 20 -9.18 6.32 2.88
CA PHE A 20 -8.93 7.30 1.83
C PHE A 20 -9.04 8.72 2.36
N ASN A 21 -8.30 9.61 1.71
CA ASN A 21 -8.39 11.05 1.91
C ASN A 21 -8.70 11.68 0.56
N GLU A 22 -9.95 12.09 0.38
CA GLU A 22 -10.42 12.62 -0.90
C GLU A 22 -9.77 13.96 -1.24
N ASP A 23 -9.55 14.81 -0.23
CA ASP A 23 -8.95 16.12 -0.43
C ASP A 23 -7.48 16.03 -0.88
N LYS A 24 -6.74 15.11 -0.29
CA LYS A 24 -5.33 14.89 -0.61
C LYS A 24 -5.12 13.90 -1.73
N LYS A 25 -6.17 13.17 -2.13
CA LYS A 25 -6.13 12.17 -3.21
C LYS A 25 -5.17 11.03 -2.91
N ILE A 26 -5.19 10.55 -1.66
CA ILE A 26 -4.30 9.52 -1.15
C ILE A 26 -5.14 8.41 -0.53
N ILE A 27 -4.79 7.16 -0.82
CA ILE A 27 -5.35 6.00 -0.12
C ILE A 27 -4.33 5.45 0.87
N GLN A 28 -4.82 4.79 1.90
CA GLN A 28 -3.99 4.10 2.88
C GLN A 28 -4.49 2.69 3.07
N THR A 29 -3.60 1.72 2.95
CA THR A 29 -3.89 0.32 3.23
C THR A 29 -3.09 -0.13 4.44
N ILE A 30 -3.77 -0.84 5.36
CA ILE A 30 -3.16 -1.32 6.60
C ILE A 30 -3.31 -2.84 6.63
N TRP A 31 -2.17 -3.53 6.68
CA TRP A 31 -2.11 -4.99 6.74
C TRP A 31 -1.69 -5.43 8.13
N LEU A 32 -2.41 -6.36 8.71
CA LEU A 32 -2.26 -6.74 10.11
C LEU A 32 -2.06 -8.25 10.27
N GLY A 33 -1.21 -8.61 11.23
CA GLY A 33 -1.01 -9.99 11.66
C GLY A 33 -0.31 -10.85 10.62
N TYR A 34 -0.69 -12.13 10.58
CA TYR A 34 -0.20 -13.07 9.59
C TYR A 34 -1.12 -13.06 8.38
N GLN A 35 -0.56 -12.96 7.19
CA GLN A 35 -1.30 -12.97 5.94
C GLN A 35 -1.02 -14.24 5.17
N GLN A 36 -2.07 -14.99 4.87
CA GLN A 36 -2.00 -16.07 3.88
C GLN A 36 -2.23 -15.48 2.48
N MET A 37 -1.92 -16.25 1.45
CA MET A 37 -2.07 -15.77 0.08
C MET A 37 -3.50 -15.32 -0.23
N ASP A 38 -4.50 -16.05 0.27
CA ASP A 38 -5.91 -15.67 0.06
C ASP A 38 -6.27 -14.34 0.75
N ASP A 39 -5.66 -14.08 1.92
CA ASP A 39 -5.85 -12.79 2.62
C ASP A 39 -5.30 -11.65 1.78
N ILE A 40 -4.11 -11.82 1.22
CA ILE A 40 -3.47 -10.82 0.36
C ILE A 40 -4.33 -10.58 -0.87
N LYS A 41 -4.83 -11.63 -1.51
CA LYS A 41 -5.70 -11.52 -2.69
C LYS A 41 -6.96 -10.71 -2.38
N ARG A 42 -7.59 -10.95 -1.24
CA ARG A 42 -8.79 -10.22 -0.84
C ARG A 42 -8.50 -8.73 -0.64
N GLY A 43 -7.40 -8.41 0.04
CA GLY A 43 -7.00 -7.02 0.24
C GLY A 43 -6.70 -6.32 -1.07
N VAL A 44 -5.92 -6.95 -1.94
CA VAL A 44 -5.58 -6.42 -3.27
C VAL A 44 -6.85 -6.18 -4.10
N ALA A 45 -7.80 -7.11 -4.05
CA ALA A 45 -9.08 -6.95 -4.77
C ALA A 45 -9.85 -5.73 -4.27
N LYS A 46 -9.82 -5.45 -2.96
CA LYS A 46 -10.47 -4.25 -2.40
C LYS A 46 -9.82 -2.97 -2.89
N ILE A 47 -8.50 -2.96 -2.99
CA ILE A 47 -7.77 -1.80 -3.51
C ILE A 47 -8.15 -1.53 -4.96
N ILE A 48 -8.12 -2.57 -5.80
CA ILE A 48 -8.45 -2.44 -7.22
C ILE A 48 -9.91 -2.01 -7.40
N ASN A 49 -10.83 -2.58 -6.63
CA ASN A 49 -12.24 -2.21 -6.69
C ASN A 49 -12.44 -0.73 -6.35
N PHE A 50 -11.79 -0.26 -5.28
CA PHE A 50 -11.88 1.15 -4.89
C PHE A 50 -11.37 2.07 -5.99
N LEU A 51 -10.21 1.76 -6.56
CA LEU A 51 -9.60 2.58 -7.60
C LEU A 51 -10.40 2.51 -8.91
N ASN A 52 -11.03 1.37 -9.22
CA ASN A 52 -11.93 1.26 -10.37
C ASN A 52 -13.18 2.14 -10.23
N GLU A 53 -13.68 2.29 -9.02
CA GLU A 53 -14.81 3.19 -8.74
C GLU A 53 -14.41 4.67 -8.82
N ASN A 54 -13.11 4.96 -8.71
CA ASN A 54 -12.57 6.31 -8.66
C ASN A 54 -11.38 6.46 -9.63
N PRO A 55 -11.55 6.20 -10.93
CA PRO A 55 -10.43 6.15 -11.86
C PRO A 55 -9.72 7.50 -11.94
N ASP A 56 -8.39 7.48 -11.88
CA ASP A 56 -7.51 8.66 -11.99
C ASP A 56 -7.74 9.73 -10.93
N HIS A 57 -8.47 9.40 -9.86
CA HIS A 57 -8.77 10.35 -8.79
C HIS A 57 -7.69 10.38 -7.70
N TYR A 58 -7.07 9.26 -7.42
CA TYR A 58 -6.05 9.11 -6.38
C TYR A 58 -4.68 8.88 -7.01
N TYR A 59 -3.66 9.61 -6.52
CA TYR A 59 -2.29 9.48 -7.05
C TYR A 59 -1.34 8.80 -6.08
N GLY A 60 -1.64 8.81 -4.79
CA GLY A 60 -0.75 8.35 -3.72
C GLY A 60 -1.32 7.16 -2.95
N HIS A 61 -0.43 6.23 -2.62
CA HIS A 61 -0.77 5.05 -1.84
C HIS A 61 0.19 4.91 -0.66
N ILE A 62 -0.35 4.98 0.56
CA ILE A 62 0.38 4.64 1.77
C ILE A 62 0.10 3.19 2.09
N ASN A 63 1.12 2.35 2.00
CA ASN A 63 1.01 0.92 2.27
C ASN A 63 1.63 0.62 3.63
N ASP A 64 0.79 0.48 4.65
CA ASP A 64 1.25 0.27 6.02
C ASP A 64 1.32 -1.22 6.33
N VAL A 65 2.54 -1.72 6.39
CA VAL A 65 2.83 -3.12 6.71
C VAL A 65 3.47 -3.28 8.08
N SER A 66 3.55 -2.19 8.86
CA SER A 66 4.18 -2.21 10.19
C SER A 66 3.49 -3.15 11.17
N GLY A 67 2.20 -3.44 10.95
CA GLY A 67 1.43 -4.39 11.78
C GLY A 67 1.51 -5.85 11.34
N LEU A 68 2.25 -6.15 10.28
CA LEU A 68 2.48 -7.54 9.87
C LEU A 68 3.44 -8.23 10.83
N LYS A 69 3.11 -9.45 11.21
CA LYS A 69 3.97 -10.26 12.07
C LYS A 69 5.09 -10.92 11.30
N LYS A 70 4.94 -11.06 10.00
CA LYS A 70 5.97 -11.56 9.10
C LYS A 70 5.89 -10.79 7.79
N LEU A 71 7.01 -10.21 7.35
CA LEU A 71 7.05 -9.52 6.07
C LEU A 71 6.91 -10.49 4.91
N TRP A 72 6.28 -10.03 3.84
CA TRP A 72 6.18 -10.80 2.62
C TRP A 72 7.52 -10.85 1.91
N SER A 73 7.84 -12.02 1.34
CA SER A 73 9.07 -12.21 0.58
C SER A 73 8.87 -11.80 -0.88
N ALA A 74 9.71 -10.91 -1.36
CA ALA A 74 9.70 -10.50 -2.77
C ALA A 74 9.89 -11.68 -3.73
N LYS A 75 10.64 -12.70 -3.30
CA LYS A 75 10.90 -13.87 -4.14
C LYS A 75 9.72 -14.81 -4.26
N LYS A 76 8.80 -14.80 -3.28
CA LYS A 76 7.65 -15.72 -3.22
C LYS A 76 6.37 -15.08 -3.73
N ASP A 77 6.34 -13.77 -3.84
CA ASP A 77 5.14 -13.04 -4.18
C ASP A 77 5.14 -12.66 -5.65
N LYS A 78 4.27 -13.30 -6.41
CA LYS A 78 4.09 -13.01 -7.84
C LYS A 78 3.06 -11.90 -8.07
N PHE A 79 2.44 -11.39 -7.02
CA PHE A 79 1.40 -10.37 -7.14
C PHE A 79 1.92 -9.03 -7.59
N GLY A 80 3.16 -8.69 -7.23
CA GLY A 80 3.74 -7.43 -7.63
C GLY A 80 3.68 -7.19 -9.13
N GLY A 81 3.86 -8.25 -9.92
CA GLY A 81 3.79 -8.19 -11.37
C GLY A 81 2.40 -7.89 -11.93
N VAL A 82 1.35 -8.13 -11.15
CA VAL A 82 -0.03 -7.86 -11.55
C VAL A 82 -0.58 -6.62 -10.85
N PHE A 83 -0.30 -6.48 -9.56
CA PHE A 83 -0.87 -5.42 -8.72
C PHE A 83 -0.38 -4.03 -9.11
N VAL A 84 0.95 -3.85 -9.22
CA VAL A 84 1.51 -2.53 -9.51
C VAL A 84 1.07 -1.99 -10.86
N PRO A 85 1.11 -2.75 -11.96
CA PRO A 85 0.56 -2.27 -13.23
C PRO A 85 -0.91 -1.89 -13.14
N ASN A 86 -1.72 -2.64 -12.39
CA ASN A 86 -3.15 -2.32 -12.23
C ASN A 86 -3.36 -1.00 -11.51
N ILE A 87 -2.69 -0.79 -10.37
CA ILE A 87 -2.86 0.46 -9.63
C ILE A 87 -2.27 1.65 -10.37
N ARG A 88 -1.17 1.44 -11.12
CA ARG A 88 -0.58 2.48 -11.98
C ARG A 88 -1.56 2.88 -13.07
N ALA A 89 -2.19 1.91 -13.72
CA ALA A 89 -3.19 2.16 -14.76
C ALA A 89 -4.41 2.92 -14.21
N LEU A 90 -4.71 2.79 -12.92
CA LEU A 90 -5.83 3.44 -12.26
C LEU A 90 -5.45 4.78 -11.59
N GLY A 91 -4.22 5.26 -11.81
CA GLY A 91 -3.81 6.60 -11.42
C GLY A 91 -2.78 6.70 -10.30
N ILE A 92 -2.45 5.61 -9.60
CA ILE A 92 -1.44 5.65 -8.53
C ILE A 92 -0.05 5.79 -9.16
N THR A 93 0.64 6.87 -8.80
CA THR A 93 1.98 7.18 -9.31
C THR A 93 3.06 7.16 -8.23
N TYR A 94 2.67 7.20 -6.96
CA TYR A 94 3.60 7.18 -5.84
C TYR A 94 3.09 6.26 -4.73
N GLN A 95 4.00 5.48 -4.16
CA GLN A 95 3.72 4.62 -3.02
C GLN A 95 4.70 4.90 -1.89
N ALA A 96 4.17 5.15 -0.70
CA ALA A 96 4.92 5.28 0.54
C ALA A 96 4.64 4.05 1.38
N GLU A 97 5.67 3.35 1.80
CA GLU A 97 5.52 2.17 2.63
C GLU A 97 5.88 2.47 4.07
N ILE A 98 5.06 2.01 5.01
CA ILE A 98 5.33 2.17 6.44
C ILE A 98 5.88 0.86 6.98
N LYS A 99 7.10 0.91 7.52
CA LYS A 99 7.76 -0.22 8.18
C LYS A 99 8.20 0.17 9.58
N SER A 100 8.14 -0.78 10.52
CA SER A 100 8.71 -0.60 11.85
C SER A 100 10.24 -0.67 11.82
N ASP A 101 10.90 -0.17 12.86
CA ASP A 101 12.35 -0.30 13.01
C ASP A 101 12.80 -1.75 12.97
N GLU A 102 12.05 -2.63 13.65
CA GLU A 102 12.35 -4.05 13.70
C GLU A 102 12.29 -4.67 12.30
N GLN A 103 11.30 -4.32 11.50
CA GLN A 103 11.18 -4.82 10.13
C GLN A 103 12.34 -4.36 9.25
N LEU A 104 12.77 -3.11 9.41
CA LEU A 104 13.91 -2.58 8.67
C LEU A 104 15.20 -3.29 9.03
N LEU A 105 15.39 -3.69 10.30
CA LEU A 105 16.57 -4.42 10.74
C LEU A 105 16.57 -5.87 10.25
N GLU A 106 15.39 -6.52 10.22
CA GLU A 106 15.29 -7.91 9.80
C GLU A 106 15.54 -8.10 8.30
N SER A 107 15.11 -7.15 7.48
CA SER A 107 15.16 -7.31 6.03
C SER A 107 15.38 -5.98 5.34
N PRO A 108 16.57 -5.36 5.52
CA PRO A 108 16.84 -4.06 4.91
C PRO A 108 16.76 -4.09 3.38
N ASP A 109 17.08 -5.23 2.77
CA ASP A 109 17.07 -5.41 1.32
C ASP A 109 15.81 -6.10 0.81
N ASN A 110 14.89 -6.45 1.71
CA ASN A 110 13.71 -7.22 1.35
C ASN A 110 12.56 -6.28 0.98
N HIS A 111 12.70 -5.70 -0.19
CA HIS A 111 11.65 -4.86 -0.75
C HIS A 111 10.47 -5.70 -1.18
N TYR A 112 9.29 -5.10 -1.12
CA TYR A 112 8.08 -5.74 -1.61
C TYR A 112 8.16 -5.89 -3.11
N PRO A 113 7.54 -6.94 -3.66
CA PRO A 113 7.48 -7.10 -5.11
C PRO A 113 6.82 -5.91 -5.79
N LEU A 114 6.00 -5.16 -5.07
CA LEU A 114 5.34 -3.96 -5.58
C LEU A 114 6.30 -2.87 -6.04
N ILE A 115 7.55 -2.92 -5.56
CA ILE A 115 8.52 -1.84 -5.72
C ILE A 115 9.37 -1.99 -6.98
N ASN A 116 9.59 -3.22 -7.43
CA ASN A 116 10.62 -3.52 -8.42
C ASN A 116 10.16 -3.36 -9.87
N ILE A 117 9.01 -2.75 -10.10
CA ILE A 117 8.42 -2.70 -11.44
C ILE A 117 8.64 -1.34 -12.10
N GLY A 118 9.25 -0.39 -11.39
CA GLY A 118 9.86 0.79 -11.99
C GLY A 118 8.96 1.95 -12.40
N ASP A 119 7.64 1.77 -12.42
CA ASP A 119 6.71 2.79 -12.93
C ASP A 119 6.07 3.65 -11.85
N ILE A 120 6.35 3.37 -10.58
CA ILE A 120 5.79 4.08 -9.44
C ILE A 120 6.94 4.60 -8.58
N GLY A 121 6.88 5.88 -8.21
CA GLY A 121 7.79 6.46 -7.23
C GLY A 121 7.59 5.79 -5.88
N TYR A 122 8.67 5.47 -5.17
CA TYR A 122 8.60 4.68 -3.96
C TYR A 122 9.55 5.20 -2.89
N ASN A 123 9.09 5.16 -1.63
CA ASN A 123 9.95 5.42 -0.48
C ASN A 123 9.40 4.72 0.76
N ILE A 124 10.24 4.57 1.78
CA ILE A 124 9.91 3.89 3.03
C ILE A 124 9.94 4.91 4.17
N PHE A 125 8.95 4.82 5.06
CA PHE A 125 8.82 5.71 6.21
C PHE A 125 8.47 4.90 7.47
N LYS A 126 8.65 5.52 8.63
CA LYS A 126 8.28 4.94 9.92
C LYS A 126 6.91 5.39 10.38
N THR A 127 6.42 6.53 9.91
CA THR A 127 5.15 7.10 10.32
C THR A 127 4.30 7.50 9.12
N VAL A 128 3.00 7.48 9.33
CA VAL A 128 2.03 7.95 8.32
C VAL A 128 2.23 9.43 8.02
N ASP A 129 2.53 10.24 9.03
CA ASP A 129 2.72 11.67 8.84
C ASP A 129 3.88 11.98 7.88
N ASP A 130 5.01 11.30 8.05
CA ASP A 130 6.16 11.48 7.16
C ASP A 130 5.84 11.01 5.74
N ALA A 131 5.14 9.89 5.61
CA ALA A 131 4.70 9.38 4.31
C ALA A 131 3.76 10.37 3.61
N MET A 132 2.82 10.93 4.36
CA MET A 132 1.86 11.91 3.84
C MET A 132 2.58 13.16 3.32
N LEU A 133 3.53 13.69 4.10
CA LEU A 133 4.30 14.87 3.69
C LEU A 133 5.09 14.60 2.40
N TRP A 134 5.70 13.43 2.30
CA TRP A 134 6.44 13.06 1.08
C TRP A 134 5.52 12.98 -0.14
N LEU A 135 4.37 12.32 0.00
CA LEU A 135 3.41 12.19 -1.09
C LEU A 135 2.89 13.54 -1.55
N ILE A 136 2.52 14.42 -0.62
CA ILE A 136 2.05 15.76 -0.95
C ILE A 136 3.14 16.54 -1.68
N GLY A 137 4.39 16.43 -1.23
CA GLY A 137 5.53 17.06 -1.88
C GLY A 137 5.72 16.59 -3.31
N GLN A 138 5.58 15.27 -3.57
CA GLN A 138 5.70 14.72 -4.92
C GLN A 138 4.59 15.26 -5.83
N ASN A 139 3.37 15.32 -5.34
CA ASN A 139 2.25 15.85 -6.13
C ASN A 139 2.46 17.31 -6.52
N GLN A 140 2.97 18.13 -5.61
CA GLN A 140 3.26 19.54 -5.88
C GLN A 140 4.34 19.71 -6.94
N LEU A 141 5.35 18.84 -6.95
CA LEU A 141 6.41 18.90 -7.97
C LEU A 141 5.86 18.63 -9.37
N HIS A 142 4.82 17.85 -9.50
CA HIS A 142 4.20 17.55 -10.80
C HIS A 142 3.23 18.63 -11.29
N LEU A 143 2.80 19.52 -10.42
CA LEU A 143 1.90 20.61 -10.78
C LEU A 143 2.65 21.85 -11.33
N VAL A 144 3.96 21.83 -11.24
CA VAL A 144 4.80 22.95 -11.69
C VAL A 144 5.27 22.73 -13.16
#